data_962a60aeb60302ba138d70cb1c6b3485
#
_entry.id   962a60aeb60302ba138d70cb1c6b3485
#
_cell.length_a   1.000
_cell.length_b   1.000
_cell.length_c   1.000
_cell.angle_alpha   90.00
_cell.angle_beta   90.00
_cell.angle_gamma   90.00
#
_symmetry.space_group_name_H-M   'P 1'
#
loop_
_entity.id
_entity.type
_entity.pdbx_description
1 polymer ?
#
loop_
_entity_poly.entity_id
_entity_poly.type
_entity_poly.pdbx_seq_one_letter_code
_entity_poly.pdbx_strand_id
1 'polypeptide(L)'
;MRLNKKGYMITPLIFVVFMIITIVFTYYVSNIDFEMSESIHTSAMIEKTVSDLREQRINQINYAKMAAYNWSNHPMHQFNASSSNRGLENRIEEEMDLKFGESNWKIKLTSELEGVFLEISLPEIRIDKTDITVLDPEFSTKELLSSQFLNYT
;
A
#
# COMPACT_ATOMS: atom_id res chain seq x y z
N MET A 1 6.82 55.20 57.36
CA MET A 1 6.28 54.07 56.67
C MET A 1 7.24 52.88 56.87
N ARG A 2 6.93 51.91 57.73
CA ARG A 2 7.78 50.73 57.97
C ARG A 2 7.49 49.70 56.89
N LEU A 3 8.32 49.61 55.84
CA LEU A 3 8.32 48.56 54.88
C LEU A 3 8.54 47.22 55.60
N ASN A 4 7.55 46.37 55.49
CA ASN A 4 7.51 45.07 56.16
C ASN A 4 8.62 44.18 55.54
N LYS A 5 9.79 44.07 56.25
CA LYS A 5 10.96 43.32 55.79
C LYS A 5 10.68 41.85 55.43
N LYS A 6 9.55 41.30 55.92
CA LYS A 6 9.11 39.94 55.61
C LYS A 6 8.57 39.78 54.18
N GLY A 7 8.02 40.81 53.53
CA GLY A 7 7.55 40.77 52.15
C GLY A 7 8.68 40.74 51.14
N TYR A 8 9.87 41.22 51.49
CA TYR A 8 11.00 41.30 50.57
C TYR A 8 11.66 39.93 50.26
N MET A 9 11.54 38.95 51.17
CA MET A 9 12.06 37.60 50.97
C MET A 9 11.10 36.66 50.25
N ILE A 10 9.79 36.91 50.30
CA ILE A 10 8.77 36.05 49.68
C ILE A 10 8.74 36.22 48.17
N THR A 11 8.96 37.43 47.67
CA THR A 11 8.92 37.74 46.22
C THR A 11 9.97 36.99 45.41
N PRO A 12 11.27 36.97 45.79
CA PRO A 12 12.26 36.19 45.06
C PRO A 12 12.01 34.67 45.13
N LEU A 13 11.48 34.16 46.25
CA LEU A 13 11.16 32.75 46.38
C LEU A 13 10.03 32.34 45.43
N ILE A 14 8.96 33.14 45.36
CA ILE A 14 7.85 32.91 44.43
C ILE A 14 8.36 32.95 42.99
N PHE A 15 9.25 33.86 42.64
CA PHE A 15 9.85 33.97 41.32
C PHE A 15 10.66 32.72 40.95
N VAL A 16 11.47 32.20 41.87
CA VAL A 16 12.24 30.96 41.65
C VAL A 16 11.31 29.76 41.43
N VAL A 17 10.26 29.62 42.26
CA VAL A 17 9.28 28.54 42.10
C VAL A 17 8.56 28.63 40.75
N PHE A 18 8.17 29.85 40.36
CA PHE A 18 7.53 30.07 39.06
C PHE A 18 8.47 29.72 37.90
N MET A 19 9.74 30.08 37.96
CA MET A 19 10.74 29.72 36.96
C MET A 19 10.89 28.20 36.83
N ILE A 20 10.96 27.48 37.95
CA ILE A 20 11.06 26.02 37.95
C ILE A 20 9.82 25.40 37.28
N ILE A 21 8.62 25.86 37.67
CA ILE A 21 7.37 25.38 37.06
C ILE A 21 7.34 25.63 35.54
N THR A 22 7.76 26.82 35.11
CA THR A 22 7.80 27.18 33.70
C THR A 22 8.78 26.29 32.93
N ILE A 23 9.97 26.02 33.48
CA ILE A 23 10.95 25.12 32.83
C ILE A 23 10.39 23.70 32.70
N VAL A 24 9.81 23.15 33.75
CA VAL A 24 9.20 21.80 33.73
C VAL A 24 8.06 21.74 32.75
N PHE A 25 7.20 22.75 32.73
CA PHE A 25 6.08 22.82 31.81
C PHE A 25 6.55 22.91 30.34
N THR A 26 7.54 23.76 30.06
CA THR A 26 8.12 23.90 28.73
C THR A 26 8.74 22.57 28.23
N TYR A 27 9.48 21.88 29.11
CA TYR A 27 10.05 20.58 28.81
C TYR A 27 8.97 19.55 28.50
N TYR A 28 7.90 19.52 29.30
CA TYR A 28 6.78 18.58 29.09
C TYR A 28 6.04 18.84 27.79
N VAL A 29 5.73 20.10 27.47
CA VAL A 29 5.10 20.49 26.21
C VAL A 29 5.98 20.14 25.02
N SER A 30 7.28 20.44 25.09
CA SER A 30 8.23 20.11 24.02
C SER A 30 8.32 18.60 23.76
N ASN A 31 8.22 17.78 24.81
CA ASN A 31 8.25 16.33 24.65
C ASN A 31 6.98 15.79 23.98
N ILE A 32 5.81 16.33 24.33
CA ILE A 32 4.53 16.00 23.68
C ILE A 32 4.55 16.39 22.20
N ASP A 33 5.05 17.58 21.88
CA ASP A 33 5.14 18.05 20.49
C ASP A 33 6.05 17.15 19.65
N PHE A 34 7.14 16.67 20.22
CA PHE A 34 8.05 15.73 19.55
C PHE A 34 7.38 14.38 19.27
N GLU A 35 6.76 13.75 20.29
CA GLU A 35 6.06 12.48 20.14
C GLU A 35 4.90 12.58 19.12
N MET A 36 4.17 13.69 19.16
CA MET A 36 3.07 13.95 18.23
C MET A 36 3.58 14.14 16.80
N SER A 37 4.68 14.84 16.60
CA SER A 37 5.32 15.02 15.29
C SER A 37 5.81 13.70 14.72
N GLU A 38 6.44 12.84 15.52
CA GLU A 38 6.89 11.51 15.12
C GLU A 38 5.70 10.60 14.71
N SER A 39 4.62 10.62 15.50
CA SER A 39 3.39 9.87 15.20
C SER A 39 2.74 10.33 13.91
N ILE A 40 2.67 11.63 13.63
CA ILE A 40 2.13 12.17 12.38
C ILE A 40 3.00 11.75 11.20
N HIS A 41 4.33 11.85 11.34
CA HIS A 41 5.26 11.44 10.28
C HIS A 41 5.13 9.96 9.95
N THR A 42 5.06 9.11 10.97
CA THR A 42 4.87 7.67 10.82
C THR A 42 3.54 7.35 10.13
N SER A 43 2.45 7.99 10.55
CA SER A 43 1.13 7.81 9.93
C SER A 43 1.12 8.22 8.46
N ALA A 44 1.72 9.35 8.12
CA ALA A 44 1.83 9.82 6.74
C ALA A 44 2.68 8.87 5.88
N MET A 45 3.73 8.28 6.45
CA MET A 45 4.57 7.30 5.75
C MET A 45 3.83 5.99 5.50
N ILE A 46 3.02 5.52 6.45
CA ILE A 46 2.15 4.34 6.29
C ILE A 46 1.13 4.60 5.18
N GLU A 47 0.42 5.72 5.25
CA GLU A 47 -0.61 6.08 4.27
C GLU A 47 -0.04 6.14 2.85
N LYS A 48 1.12 6.79 2.68
CA LYS A 48 1.83 6.82 1.41
C LYS A 48 2.21 5.42 0.93
N THR A 49 2.77 4.58 1.80
CA THR A 49 3.18 3.22 1.44
C THR A 49 2.00 2.36 1.01
N VAL A 50 0.86 2.47 1.72
CA VAL A 50 -0.38 1.77 1.36
C VAL A 50 -0.94 2.28 0.02
N SER A 51 -0.86 3.58 -0.24
CA SER A 51 -1.26 4.16 -1.53
C SER A 51 -0.39 3.66 -2.67
N ASP A 52 0.93 3.64 -2.49
CA ASP A 52 1.88 3.14 -3.48
C ASP A 52 1.64 1.65 -3.80
N LEU A 53 1.36 0.83 -2.77
CA LEU A 53 0.99 -0.59 -2.93
C LEU A 53 -0.30 -0.77 -3.71
N ARG A 54 -1.32 0.02 -3.40
CA ARG A 54 -2.60 -0.02 -4.13
C ARG A 54 -2.42 0.33 -5.61
N GLU A 55 -1.65 1.36 -5.91
CA GLU A 55 -1.32 1.74 -7.27
C GLU A 55 -0.56 0.62 -8.00
N GLN A 56 0.42 0.01 -7.33
CA GLN A 56 1.16 -1.14 -7.87
C GLN A 56 0.22 -2.31 -8.21
N ARG A 57 -0.73 -2.65 -7.32
CA ARG A 57 -1.72 -3.73 -7.57
C ARG A 57 -2.61 -3.42 -8.77
N ILE A 58 -3.11 -2.20 -8.87
CA ILE A 58 -3.92 -1.77 -10.01
C ILE A 58 -3.12 -1.88 -11.32
N ASN A 59 -1.86 -1.46 -11.30
CA ASN A 59 -0.98 -1.55 -12.46
C ASN A 59 -0.70 -3.01 -12.86
N GLN A 60 -0.51 -3.91 -11.90
CA GLN A 60 -0.35 -5.35 -12.15
C GLN A 60 -1.59 -5.96 -12.80
N ILE A 61 -2.79 -5.68 -12.26
CA ILE A 61 -4.06 -6.15 -12.82
C ILE A 61 -4.27 -5.63 -14.25
N ASN A 62 -4.07 -4.34 -14.47
CA ASN A 62 -4.24 -3.73 -15.79
C ASN A 62 -3.25 -4.29 -16.80
N TYR A 63 -2.00 -4.53 -16.39
CA TYR A 63 -1.00 -5.11 -17.25
C TYR A 63 -1.35 -6.56 -17.63
N ALA A 64 -1.78 -7.39 -16.66
CA ALA A 64 -2.24 -8.75 -16.94
C ALA A 64 -3.43 -8.78 -17.91
N LYS A 65 -4.40 -7.86 -17.78
CA LYS A 65 -5.49 -7.70 -18.74
C LYS A 65 -4.99 -7.36 -20.14
N MET A 66 -4.04 -6.43 -20.24
CA MET A 66 -3.45 -6.02 -21.50
C MET A 66 -2.68 -7.18 -22.16
N ALA A 67 -1.89 -7.92 -21.39
CA ALA A 67 -1.16 -9.09 -21.83
C ALA A 67 -2.14 -10.18 -22.32
N ALA A 68 -3.20 -10.47 -21.57
CA ALA A 68 -4.24 -11.40 -21.95
C ALA A 68 -4.89 -11.00 -23.28
N TYR A 69 -5.20 -9.72 -23.46
CA TYR A 69 -5.76 -9.20 -24.69
C TYR A 69 -4.79 -9.36 -25.89
N ASN A 70 -3.54 -8.97 -25.71
CA ASN A 70 -2.53 -9.04 -26.75
C ASN A 70 -2.27 -10.48 -27.21
N TRP A 71 -2.12 -11.41 -26.26
CA TRP A 71 -1.81 -12.80 -26.57
C TRP A 71 -3.01 -13.59 -27.06
N SER A 72 -4.24 -13.29 -26.63
CA SER A 72 -5.44 -13.95 -27.13
C SER A 72 -5.69 -13.69 -28.62
N ASN A 73 -5.20 -12.58 -29.15
CA ASN A 73 -5.27 -12.24 -30.57
C ASN A 73 -4.12 -12.83 -31.36
N HIS A 74 -3.15 -13.50 -30.71
CA HIS A 74 -2.03 -14.11 -31.40
C HIS A 74 -2.40 -15.49 -31.99
N PRO A 75 -2.09 -15.81 -33.25
CA PRO A 75 -2.52 -17.06 -33.91
C PRO A 75 -2.11 -18.34 -33.18
N MET A 76 -1.02 -18.30 -32.40
CA MET A 76 -0.50 -19.48 -31.68
C MET A 76 -1.12 -19.68 -30.28
N HIS A 77 -1.82 -18.67 -29.75
CA HIS A 77 -2.31 -18.68 -28.37
C HIS A 77 -3.77 -18.23 -28.28
N GLN A 78 -4.58 -18.51 -29.28
CA GLN A 78 -5.99 -18.16 -29.29
C GLN A 78 -6.72 -18.74 -28.08
N PHE A 79 -7.55 -17.92 -27.48
CA PHE A 79 -8.44 -18.37 -26.42
C PHE A 79 -9.42 -19.39 -26.94
N ASN A 80 -9.60 -20.50 -26.25
CA ASN A 80 -10.56 -21.53 -26.58
C ASN A 80 -11.45 -21.81 -25.35
N ALA A 81 -12.75 -21.53 -25.49
CA ALA A 81 -13.73 -21.73 -24.43
C ALA A 81 -13.93 -23.19 -24.01
N SER A 82 -13.65 -24.15 -24.94
CA SER A 82 -13.88 -25.58 -24.73
C SER A 82 -12.62 -26.38 -24.40
N SER A 83 -11.43 -25.74 -24.36
CA SER A 83 -10.17 -26.43 -24.08
C SER A 83 -9.33 -25.69 -23.04
N SER A 84 -8.25 -26.35 -22.61
CA SER A 84 -7.31 -25.73 -21.65
C SER A 84 -6.57 -24.54 -22.29
N ASN A 85 -6.64 -23.38 -21.68
CA ASN A 85 -5.91 -22.16 -22.06
C ASN A 85 -4.52 -22.06 -21.45
N ARG A 86 -3.96 -23.18 -20.97
CA ARG A 86 -2.71 -23.18 -20.19
C ARG A 86 -1.52 -22.56 -20.93
N GLY A 87 -1.48 -22.69 -22.25
CA GLY A 87 -0.42 -22.04 -23.06
C GLY A 87 -0.50 -20.53 -23.04
N LEU A 88 -1.72 -19.97 -23.07
CA LEU A 88 -1.98 -18.54 -22.98
C LEU A 88 -1.74 -18.05 -21.54
N GLU A 89 -2.21 -18.78 -20.54
CA GLU A 89 -2.00 -18.48 -19.13
C GLU A 89 -0.52 -18.40 -18.79
N ASN A 90 0.27 -19.41 -19.15
CA ASN A 90 1.72 -19.41 -18.92
C ASN A 90 2.43 -18.22 -19.61
N ARG A 91 1.94 -17.82 -20.80
CA ARG A 91 2.54 -16.69 -21.53
C ARG A 91 2.28 -15.35 -20.85
N ILE A 92 1.09 -15.21 -20.28
CA ILE A 92 0.75 -14.02 -19.47
C ILE A 92 1.61 -13.98 -18.19
N GLU A 93 1.79 -15.14 -17.53
CA GLU A 93 2.67 -15.27 -16.35
C GLU A 93 4.11 -14.88 -16.69
N GLU A 94 4.68 -15.38 -17.79
CA GLU A 94 6.01 -15.01 -18.27
C GLU A 94 6.15 -13.49 -18.51
N GLU A 95 5.14 -12.84 -19.10
CA GLU A 95 5.16 -11.39 -19.29
C GLU A 95 5.06 -10.61 -17.97
N MET A 96 4.28 -11.11 -17.02
CA MET A 96 4.20 -10.54 -15.69
C MET A 96 5.57 -10.63 -14.97
N ASP A 97 6.25 -11.79 -15.07
CA ASP A 97 7.57 -11.99 -14.51
C ASP A 97 8.62 -11.06 -15.12
N LEU A 98 8.58 -10.88 -16.43
CA LEU A 98 9.48 -9.95 -17.13
C LEU A 98 9.26 -8.49 -16.71
N LYS A 99 8.02 -8.11 -16.42
CA LYS A 99 7.67 -6.72 -16.11
C LYS A 99 7.83 -6.36 -14.64
N PHE A 100 7.46 -7.27 -13.75
CA PHE A 100 7.37 -7.01 -12.31
C PHE A 100 8.35 -7.84 -11.47
N GLY A 101 9.15 -8.70 -12.10
CA GLY A 101 10.05 -9.64 -11.46
C GLY A 101 9.41 -11.00 -11.21
N GLU A 102 10.26 -12.02 -11.05
CA GLU A 102 9.84 -13.39 -10.75
C GLU A 102 9.03 -13.40 -9.44
N SER A 103 7.79 -13.82 -9.57
CA SER A 103 6.83 -13.95 -8.47
C SER A 103 5.93 -15.15 -8.77
N ASN A 104 5.33 -15.71 -7.74
CA ASN A 104 4.40 -16.84 -7.88
C ASN A 104 3.03 -16.36 -8.41
N TRP A 105 3.03 -15.76 -9.61
CA TRP A 105 1.79 -15.40 -10.31
C TRP A 105 0.99 -16.64 -10.63
N LYS A 106 -0.32 -16.58 -10.49
CA LYS A 106 -1.22 -17.60 -10.99
C LYS A 106 -2.28 -16.91 -11.82
N ILE A 107 -2.27 -17.21 -13.10
CA ILE A 107 -3.21 -16.68 -14.07
C ILE A 107 -4.12 -17.83 -14.53
N LYS A 108 -5.43 -17.58 -14.54
CA LYS A 108 -6.41 -18.53 -15.02
C LYS A 108 -7.46 -17.83 -15.86
N LEU A 109 -7.74 -18.39 -17.01
CA LEU A 109 -8.78 -17.92 -17.91
C LEU A 109 -9.99 -18.86 -17.85
N THR A 110 -11.15 -18.30 -17.50
CA THR A 110 -12.40 -19.04 -17.40
C THR A 110 -13.46 -18.44 -18.30
N SER A 111 -14.20 -19.30 -19.01
CA SER A 111 -15.36 -18.87 -19.79
C SER A 111 -16.63 -19.13 -18.98
N GLU A 112 -17.45 -18.10 -18.82
CA GLU A 112 -18.75 -18.15 -18.15
C GLU A 112 -19.83 -17.56 -19.07
N LEU A 113 -21.11 -17.64 -18.63
CA LEU A 113 -22.24 -17.13 -19.41
C LEU A 113 -22.13 -15.62 -19.73
N GLU A 114 -21.47 -14.85 -18.85
CA GLU A 114 -21.33 -13.40 -18.98
C GLU A 114 -20.08 -12.98 -19.79
N GLY A 115 -19.17 -13.91 -20.10
CA GLY A 115 -17.96 -13.62 -20.84
C GLY A 115 -16.75 -14.42 -20.40
N VAL A 116 -15.58 -13.96 -20.82
CA VAL A 116 -14.29 -14.52 -20.41
C VAL A 116 -13.75 -13.73 -19.23
N PHE A 117 -13.41 -14.45 -18.19
CA PHE A 117 -12.83 -13.87 -16.97
C PHE A 117 -11.37 -14.23 -16.85
N LEU A 118 -10.59 -13.26 -16.44
CA LEU A 118 -9.20 -13.40 -16.03
C LEU A 118 -9.15 -13.42 -14.51
N GLU A 119 -8.80 -14.55 -13.93
CA GLU A 119 -8.52 -14.71 -12.51
C GLU A 119 -7.02 -14.56 -12.30
N ILE A 120 -6.64 -13.60 -11.46
CA ILE A 120 -5.24 -13.25 -11.18
C ILE A 120 -5.02 -13.44 -9.70
N SER A 121 -4.09 -14.34 -9.34
CA SER A 121 -3.57 -14.39 -7.95
C SER A 121 -2.26 -13.62 -7.90
N LEU A 122 -2.28 -12.56 -7.12
CA LEU A 122 -1.15 -11.66 -6.90
C LEU A 122 -0.37 -12.13 -5.67
N PRO A 123 0.95 -12.24 -5.75
CA PRO A 123 1.79 -12.67 -4.63
C PRO A 123 1.76 -11.66 -3.48
N GLU A 124 2.13 -12.12 -2.31
CA GLU A 124 2.36 -11.27 -1.14
C GLU A 124 3.45 -10.23 -1.45
N ILE A 125 3.22 -8.99 -1.03
CA ILE A 125 4.23 -7.92 -1.09
C ILE A 125 4.54 -7.50 0.34
N ARG A 126 5.83 -7.50 0.67
CA ARG A 126 6.35 -7.00 1.93
C ARG A 126 7.26 -5.81 1.69
N ILE A 127 6.96 -4.70 2.32
CA ILE A 127 7.79 -3.50 2.31
C ILE A 127 8.30 -3.25 3.72
N ASP A 128 9.61 -3.42 3.89
CA ASP A 128 10.30 -3.11 5.13
C ASP A 128 10.94 -1.72 5.00
N LYS A 129 10.55 -0.80 5.87
CA LYS A 129 11.22 0.50 6.06
C LYS A 129 11.70 0.55 7.50
N THR A 130 12.60 1.48 7.80
CA THR A 130 13.39 1.56 9.05
C THR A 130 12.61 1.22 10.32
N ASP A 131 11.35 1.65 10.43
CA ASP A 131 10.53 1.48 11.63
C ASP A 131 9.16 0.86 11.34
N ILE A 132 8.88 0.51 10.07
CA ILE A 132 7.55 0.05 9.64
C ILE A 132 7.70 -1.10 8.67
N THR A 133 6.98 -2.18 8.93
CA THR A 133 6.76 -3.26 7.97
C THR A 133 5.31 -3.19 7.50
N VAL A 134 5.11 -3.01 6.21
CA VAL A 134 3.79 -3.12 5.57
C VAL A 134 3.74 -4.44 4.83
N LEU A 135 2.77 -5.27 5.18
CA LEU A 135 2.50 -6.54 4.55
C LEU A 135 1.19 -6.42 3.76
N ASP A 136 1.28 -6.65 2.45
CA ASP A 136 0.11 -6.80 1.59
C ASP A 136 -0.03 -8.30 1.26
N PRO A 137 -1.03 -8.99 1.81
CA PRO A 137 -1.16 -10.44 1.67
C PRO A 137 -1.41 -10.86 0.22
N GLU A 138 -1.26 -12.15 -0.05
CA GLU A 138 -1.69 -12.75 -1.32
C GLU A 138 -3.17 -12.39 -1.59
N PHE A 139 -3.42 -11.90 -2.77
CA PHE A 139 -4.73 -11.41 -3.18
C PHE A 139 -5.14 -12.02 -4.52
N SER A 140 -6.37 -12.50 -4.63
CA SER A 140 -6.92 -13.00 -5.90
C SER A 140 -8.09 -12.13 -6.34
N THR A 141 -8.09 -11.76 -7.61
CA THR A 141 -9.17 -11.00 -8.23
C THR A 141 -9.62 -11.68 -9.53
N LYS A 142 -10.91 -11.49 -9.84
CA LYS A 142 -11.52 -11.98 -11.06
C LYS A 142 -12.01 -10.79 -11.87
N GLU A 143 -11.45 -10.61 -13.05
CA GLU A 143 -11.70 -9.48 -13.92
C GLU A 143 -12.35 -9.92 -15.22
N LEU A 144 -13.42 -9.24 -15.62
CA LEU A 144 -14.06 -9.49 -16.90
C LEU A 144 -13.16 -8.96 -18.03
N LEU A 145 -12.76 -9.86 -18.93
CA LEU A 145 -12.20 -9.48 -20.22
C LEU A 145 -13.34 -9.13 -21.16
N SER A 146 -13.16 -8.14 -22.03
CA SER A 146 -14.18 -7.65 -22.95
C SER A 146 -14.88 -8.78 -23.71
N SER A 147 -16.17 -8.63 -23.99
CA SER A 147 -17.00 -9.53 -24.78
C SER A 147 -16.47 -9.82 -26.20
N GLN A 148 -15.48 -9.07 -26.68
CA GLN A 148 -14.81 -9.32 -27.96
C GLN A 148 -14.10 -10.67 -28.03
N PHE A 149 -13.77 -11.30 -26.90
CA PHE A 149 -13.22 -12.66 -26.86
C PHE A 149 -14.22 -13.74 -27.23
N LEU A 150 -15.52 -13.45 -27.17
CA LEU A 150 -16.57 -14.43 -27.53
C LEU A 150 -16.82 -14.58 -29.02
N ASN A 151 -16.27 -13.71 -29.87
CA ASN A 151 -16.50 -13.72 -31.30
C ASN A 151 -15.60 -14.68 -32.09
N TYR A 152 -14.82 -15.52 -31.43
CA TYR A 152 -13.93 -16.53 -32.05
C TYR A 152 -14.36 -17.97 -31.75
N THR A 153 -15.67 -18.23 -31.76
CA THR A 153 -16.21 -19.60 -31.77
C THR A 153 -16.54 -20.04 -33.19
#